data_545483de5577b9a17b144c5ce21fa7fe
#
_entry.id   545483de5577b9a17b144c5ce21fa7fe
#
_cell.length_a   1.000
_cell.length_b   1.000
_cell.length_c   1.000
_cell.angle_alpha   90.00
_cell.angle_beta   90.00
_cell.angle_gamma   90.00
#
_symmetry.space_group_name_H-M   'P 1'
#
loop_
_entity.id
_entity.type
_entity.pdbx_description
1 polymer ?
#
loop_
_entity_poly.entity_id
_entity_poly.type
_entity_poly.pdbx_seq_one_letter_code
_entity_poly.pdbx_strand_id
1 'polypeptide(L)'
;MSDINTNEEEGKKNLNFIEAAVEKDLAEGKNGGRVQTRFPPEPNGYLHIGHAKAICLDFGIAERHGGICNLRFDDTNPTKEDEEYVEAIKEDIQWLGYQWGNIYYASDYFQQLWDFAIRLIEEGKAYIDEQTSEQIAQQKGTPTQPGIESPYRNRPIEESLALFKKMNTGEIAEGAMVLRAKIDMANPNMHFRDPIIYRVVNHPHHRTGTTWKAYPMYDFAHGQSDFFEGVTHSLCTLEFVVHRPLYDLFIDWLKEGEDLNDNRPRQTEFNKLNLSYTLMSKRNLLTLVKENLVNGWDDPRMPTICGFRRRGYSPESIRKFIDKIGYTTYDALNEFALLESAVREDLNARAIRVSAVINPVKLIITNYPEGQVEELEAINNPEDPEAGSHTIEFSRELWMEREDFMEDAPRNISG
;
A
#
# COMPACT_ATOMS: atom_id res chain seq x y z
N MET A 1 -46.55 -23.45 28.83
CA MET A 1 -45.29 -23.01 29.39
C MET A 1 -44.20 -23.77 28.64
N SER A 2 -43.64 -23.15 27.65
CA SER A 2 -42.46 -23.63 26.95
C SER A 2 -41.60 -22.40 26.66
N ASP A 3 -40.51 -22.32 27.40
CA ASP A 3 -39.52 -21.27 27.30
C ASP A 3 -38.86 -21.28 25.92
N ILE A 4 -39.06 -20.22 25.18
CA ILE A 4 -38.33 -19.95 23.93
C ILE A 4 -37.03 -19.31 24.35
N ASN A 5 -35.97 -20.10 24.37
CA ASN A 5 -34.59 -19.63 24.46
C ASN A 5 -34.26 -18.86 23.19
N THR A 6 -34.33 -17.54 23.24
CA THR A 6 -33.72 -16.67 22.24
C THR A 6 -32.23 -16.61 22.51
N ASN A 7 -31.48 -17.51 21.88
CA ASN A 7 -30.04 -17.34 21.71
C ASN A 7 -29.80 -16.12 20.80
N GLU A 8 -29.33 -15.06 21.36
CA GLU A 8 -28.68 -13.98 20.64
C GLU A 8 -27.38 -14.54 20.03
N GLU A 9 -27.45 -15.06 18.82
CA GLU A 9 -26.27 -15.17 17.96
C GLU A 9 -25.92 -13.77 17.49
N GLU A 10 -25.13 -13.04 18.30
CA GLU A 10 -24.35 -11.91 17.79
C GLU A 10 -23.58 -12.39 16.56
N GLY A 11 -23.88 -11.78 15.40
CA GLY A 11 -23.38 -12.20 14.10
C GLY A 11 -21.86 -12.32 14.08
N LYS A 12 -21.35 -13.53 14.10
CA LYS A 12 -19.93 -13.81 13.82
C LYS A 12 -19.64 -13.27 12.42
N LYS A 13 -18.94 -12.11 12.37
CA LYS A 13 -18.39 -11.58 11.12
C LYS A 13 -17.51 -12.69 10.50
N ASN A 14 -17.79 -13.10 9.28
CA ASN A 14 -16.98 -14.10 8.59
C ASN A 14 -15.56 -13.56 8.44
N LEU A 15 -14.61 -14.18 9.14
CA LEU A 15 -13.19 -13.83 9.05
C LEU A 15 -12.67 -14.12 7.65
N ASN A 16 -11.88 -13.23 7.08
CA ASN A 16 -11.11 -13.56 5.91
C ASN A 16 -9.96 -14.53 6.28
N PHE A 17 -9.29 -15.11 5.27
CA PHE A 17 -8.25 -16.13 5.50
C PHE A 17 -7.04 -15.62 6.30
N ILE A 18 -6.73 -14.30 6.22
CA ILE A 18 -5.64 -13.67 6.98
C ILE A 18 -6.06 -13.51 8.43
N GLU A 19 -7.26 -12.97 8.68
CA GLU A 19 -7.83 -12.87 10.03
C GLU A 19 -7.89 -14.25 10.71
N ALA A 20 -8.35 -15.27 9.97
CA ALA A 20 -8.39 -16.64 10.48
C ALA A 20 -6.98 -17.20 10.82
N ALA A 21 -5.95 -16.83 10.05
CA ALA A 21 -4.57 -17.22 10.34
C ALA A 21 -4.03 -16.50 11.59
N VAL A 22 -4.33 -15.21 11.76
CA VAL A 22 -3.95 -14.43 12.96
C VAL A 22 -4.63 -14.99 14.21
N GLU A 23 -5.93 -15.24 14.15
CA GLU A 23 -6.70 -15.85 15.25
C GLU A 23 -6.13 -17.22 15.66
N LYS A 24 -5.76 -18.02 14.67
CA LYS A 24 -5.11 -19.31 14.92
C LYS A 24 -3.76 -19.15 15.63
N ASP A 25 -2.92 -18.22 15.15
CA ASP A 25 -1.59 -17.98 15.73
C ASP A 25 -1.71 -17.44 17.16
N LEU A 26 -2.71 -16.60 17.46
CA LEU A 26 -3.04 -16.15 18.80
C LEU A 26 -3.51 -17.30 19.70
N ALA A 27 -4.41 -18.15 19.22
CA ALA A 27 -4.89 -19.31 19.98
C ALA A 27 -3.77 -20.33 20.29
N GLU A 28 -2.77 -20.44 19.41
CA GLU A 28 -1.58 -21.26 19.60
C GLU A 28 -0.50 -20.58 20.48
N GLY A 29 -0.72 -19.34 20.93
CA GLY A 29 0.21 -18.56 21.76
C GLY A 29 1.49 -18.15 21.03
N LYS A 30 1.49 -18.16 19.70
CA LYS A 30 2.64 -17.71 18.90
C LYS A 30 2.98 -16.26 19.16
N ASN A 31 4.23 -15.90 18.98
CA ASN A 31 4.77 -14.55 19.19
C ASN A 31 4.40 -13.95 20.57
N GLY A 32 4.17 -14.80 21.59
CA GLY A 32 3.74 -14.36 22.90
C GLY A 32 2.36 -13.67 22.93
N GLY A 33 1.48 -14.02 21.98
CA GLY A 33 0.15 -13.42 21.83
C GLY A 33 0.16 -12.00 21.24
N ARG A 34 1.29 -11.54 20.69
CA ARG A 34 1.41 -10.22 20.04
C ARG A 34 0.96 -10.28 18.59
N VAL A 35 0.31 -9.20 18.15
CA VAL A 35 0.06 -8.92 16.75
C VAL A 35 0.76 -7.62 16.38
N GLN A 36 1.73 -7.70 15.48
CA GLN A 36 2.44 -6.54 14.99
C GLN A 36 2.60 -6.67 13.48
N THR A 37 2.05 -5.72 12.79
CA THR A 37 2.11 -5.58 11.34
C THR A 37 2.94 -4.37 10.96
N ARG A 38 3.14 -4.13 9.67
CA ARG A 38 3.74 -2.91 9.16
C ARG A 38 3.23 -2.60 7.76
N PHE A 39 3.12 -1.32 7.44
CA PHE A 39 2.94 -0.84 6.08
C PHE A 39 4.30 -0.30 5.59
N PRO A 40 4.91 -0.91 4.53
CA PRO A 40 6.29 -0.60 4.12
C PRO A 40 6.35 0.12 2.76
N PRO A 41 5.85 1.36 2.61
CA PRO A 41 5.89 2.03 1.33
C PRO A 41 7.31 2.46 0.94
N GLU A 42 7.65 2.36 -0.37
CA GLU A 42 8.78 3.09 -0.91
C GLU A 42 8.43 4.59 -1.02
N PRO A 43 9.25 5.51 -0.50
CA PRO A 43 8.98 6.96 -0.57
C PRO A 43 9.36 7.53 -1.96
N ASN A 44 8.76 7.00 -3.02
CA ASN A 44 9.08 7.29 -4.42
C ASN A 44 7.87 7.73 -5.25
N GLY A 45 6.79 8.20 -4.60
CA GLY A 45 5.57 8.72 -5.22
C GLY A 45 4.39 8.73 -4.27
N TYR A 46 3.32 9.38 -4.69
CA TYR A 46 2.06 9.44 -3.95
C TYR A 46 1.34 8.09 -3.94
N LEU A 47 0.60 7.83 -2.86
CA LEU A 47 -0.21 6.62 -2.73
C LEU A 47 -1.44 6.69 -3.63
N HIS A 48 -1.82 5.55 -4.20
CA HIS A 48 -3.06 5.39 -4.95
C HIS A 48 -4.03 4.44 -4.24
N ILE A 49 -5.25 4.32 -4.73
CA ILE A 49 -6.31 3.49 -4.13
C ILE A 49 -5.88 2.03 -3.90
N GLY A 50 -4.96 1.51 -4.70
CA GLY A 50 -4.39 0.17 -4.48
C GLY A 50 -3.64 0.04 -3.16
N HIS A 51 -2.93 1.11 -2.73
CA HIS A 51 -2.25 1.13 -1.43
C HIS A 51 -3.25 1.23 -0.27
N ALA A 52 -4.40 1.87 -0.46
CA ALA A 52 -5.43 1.94 0.57
C ALA A 52 -5.89 0.53 0.99
N LYS A 53 -5.90 -0.44 0.06
CA LYS A 53 -6.23 -1.84 0.38
C LYS A 53 -5.21 -2.47 1.33
N ALA A 54 -3.91 -2.24 1.11
CA ALA A 54 -2.85 -2.72 2.00
C ALA A 54 -2.92 -2.01 3.36
N ILE A 55 -3.08 -0.68 3.37
CA ILE A 55 -3.21 0.11 4.60
C ILE A 55 -4.38 -0.39 5.44
N CYS A 56 -5.58 -0.57 4.85
CA CYS A 56 -6.74 -1.06 5.57
C CYS A 56 -6.52 -2.47 6.15
N LEU A 57 -5.74 -3.32 5.48
CA LEU A 57 -5.40 -4.64 5.99
C LEU A 57 -4.37 -4.56 7.13
N ASP A 58 -3.23 -3.93 6.88
CA ASP A 58 -2.10 -3.90 7.82
C ASP A 58 -2.50 -3.23 9.15
N PHE A 59 -3.12 -2.06 9.06
CA PHE A 59 -3.63 -1.34 10.23
C PHE A 59 -4.85 -2.01 10.85
N GLY A 60 -5.80 -2.46 10.01
CA GLY A 60 -7.03 -3.08 10.50
C GLY A 60 -6.81 -4.41 11.24
N ILE A 61 -5.83 -5.22 10.83
CA ILE A 61 -5.42 -6.43 11.57
C ILE A 61 -4.88 -6.05 12.94
N ALA A 62 -3.96 -5.08 13.01
CA ALA A 62 -3.39 -4.62 14.26
C ALA A 62 -4.48 -4.08 15.21
N GLU A 63 -5.34 -3.19 14.74
CA GLU A 63 -6.41 -2.58 15.55
C GLU A 63 -7.38 -3.62 16.12
N ARG A 64 -7.85 -4.56 15.29
CA ARG A 64 -8.82 -5.59 15.71
C ARG A 64 -8.27 -6.53 16.77
N HIS A 65 -6.97 -6.74 16.82
CA HIS A 65 -6.32 -7.64 17.76
C HIS A 65 -5.56 -6.91 18.88
N GLY A 66 -5.79 -5.60 19.06
CA GLY A 66 -5.12 -4.80 20.08
C GLY A 66 -3.60 -4.74 19.90
N GLY A 67 -3.13 -4.91 18.67
CA GLY A 67 -1.74 -4.90 18.28
C GLY A 67 -1.25 -3.54 17.78
N ILE A 68 -0.11 -3.54 17.10
CA ILE A 68 0.56 -2.34 16.58
C ILE A 68 0.82 -2.53 15.08
N CYS A 69 0.51 -1.49 14.28
CA CYS A 69 0.99 -1.38 12.92
C CYS A 69 2.06 -0.29 12.84
N ASN A 70 3.26 -0.61 12.35
CA ASN A 70 4.33 0.33 12.15
C ASN A 70 4.32 0.87 10.71
N LEU A 71 4.80 2.10 10.53
CA LEU A 71 5.10 2.67 9.22
C LEU A 71 6.61 2.54 8.99
N ARG A 72 7.01 1.73 8.00
CA ARG A 72 8.41 1.60 7.61
C ARG A 72 8.62 2.07 6.18
N PHE A 73 9.35 3.13 6.00
CA PHE A 73 9.79 3.55 4.67
C PHE A 73 10.87 2.62 4.14
N ASP A 74 10.59 1.95 3.02
CA ASP A 74 11.60 1.16 2.30
C ASP A 74 12.44 2.10 1.44
N ASP A 75 13.45 2.67 2.07
CA ASP A 75 14.40 3.62 1.50
C ASP A 75 15.74 2.94 1.13
N THR A 76 15.69 1.73 0.57
CA THR A 76 16.88 1.00 0.11
C THR A 76 17.41 1.48 -1.24
N ASN A 77 16.71 2.32 -1.97
CA ASN A 77 17.10 2.82 -3.28
C ASN A 77 17.28 4.35 -3.31
N PRO A 78 18.49 4.87 -3.12
CA PRO A 78 18.75 6.31 -2.95
C PRO A 78 18.37 7.19 -4.14
N THR A 79 18.14 6.61 -5.32
CA THR A 79 17.92 7.40 -6.56
C THR A 79 16.46 7.83 -6.77
N LYS A 80 15.52 7.41 -5.93
CA LYS A 80 14.08 7.59 -6.17
C LYS A 80 13.32 8.21 -5.00
N GLU A 81 13.99 8.46 -3.89
CA GLU A 81 13.37 8.81 -2.63
C GLU A 81 13.37 10.32 -2.43
N ASP A 82 12.23 10.84 -1.96
CA ASP A 82 12.03 12.26 -1.70
C ASP A 82 11.22 12.47 -0.40
N GLU A 83 11.60 13.47 0.38
CA GLU A 83 10.93 13.85 1.62
C GLU A 83 9.48 14.28 1.38
N GLU A 84 9.17 14.87 0.22
CA GLU A 84 7.80 15.20 -0.19
C GLU A 84 6.90 13.97 -0.15
N TYR A 85 7.38 12.84 -0.65
CA TYR A 85 6.60 11.59 -0.65
C TYR A 85 6.42 10.99 0.74
N VAL A 86 7.43 11.14 1.61
CA VAL A 86 7.34 10.71 3.02
C VAL A 86 6.18 11.41 3.71
N GLU A 87 6.10 12.73 3.60
CA GLU A 87 5.02 13.51 4.23
C GLU A 87 3.65 13.24 3.60
N ALA A 88 3.57 13.13 2.28
CA ALA A 88 2.33 12.79 1.58
C ALA A 88 1.79 11.42 2.00
N ILE A 89 2.67 10.41 2.18
CA ILE A 89 2.30 9.07 2.65
C ILE A 89 1.73 9.13 4.08
N LYS A 90 2.37 9.87 4.97
CA LYS A 90 1.89 10.06 6.35
C LYS A 90 0.50 10.71 6.36
N GLU A 91 0.33 11.79 5.59
CA GLU A 91 -0.95 12.49 5.47
C GLU A 91 -2.07 11.57 4.97
N ASP A 92 -1.80 10.77 3.95
CA ASP A 92 -2.78 9.85 3.36
C ASP A 92 -3.20 8.74 4.35
N ILE A 93 -2.26 8.19 5.15
CA ILE A 93 -2.56 7.19 6.19
C ILE A 93 -3.44 7.80 7.29
N GLN A 94 -3.08 9.00 7.76
CA GLN A 94 -3.86 9.72 8.78
C GLN A 94 -5.25 10.09 8.27
N TRP A 95 -5.34 10.54 7.03
CA TRP A 95 -6.62 10.85 6.41
C TRP A 95 -7.52 9.61 6.28
N LEU A 96 -6.95 8.44 5.99
CA LEU A 96 -7.70 7.17 6.01
C LEU A 96 -8.16 6.77 7.43
N GLY A 97 -7.78 7.52 8.47
CA GLY A 97 -8.20 7.30 9.86
C GLY A 97 -7.30 6.37 10.64
N TYR A 98 -6.10 6.07 10.16
CA TYR A 98 -5.17 5.18 10.83
C TYR A 98 -4.03 5.91 11.53
N GLN A 99 -3.51 5.29 12.60
CA GLN A 99 -2.39 5.77 13.37
C GLN A 99 -1.33 4.66 13.49
N TRP A 100 -0.10 4.98 13.12
CA TRP A 100 1.01 4.03 13.30
C TRP A 100 1.56 4.03 14.72
N GLY A 101 2.17 2.92 15.11
CA GLY A 101 2.86 2.81 16.39
C GLY A 101 4.22 3.51 16.36
N ASN A 102 5.09 3.05 15.47
CA ASN A 102 6.43 3.62 15.27
C ASN A 102 6.66 3.92 13.79
N ILE A 103 7.62 4.83 13.53
CA ILE A 103 8.15 5.08 12.19
C ILE A 103 9.57 4.52 12.14
N TYR A 104 9.83 3.72 11.12
CA TYR A 104 11.15 3.16 10.80
C TYR A 104 11.51 3.44 9.34
N TYR A 105 12.79 3.31 9.06
CA TYR A 105 13.34 3.37 7.72
C TYR A 105 14.24 2.15 7.49
N ALA A 106 14.25 1.59 6.30
CA ALA A 106 15.16 0.51 5.97
C ALA A 106 16.63 0.93 6.19
N SER A 107 16.92 2.21 5.98
CA SER A 107 18.24 2.81 6.23
C SER A 107 18.67 2.83 7.70
N ASP A 108 17.74 2.69 8.67
CA ASP A 108 18.07 2.55 10.09
C ASP A 108 18.84 1.25 10.36
N TYR A 109 18.69 0.25 9.50
CA TYR A 109 19.28 -1.08 9.63
C TYR A 109 20.47 -1.34 8.70
N PHE A 110 20.94 -0.36 7.94
CA PHE A 110 22.02 -0.57 6.96
C PHE A 110 23.29 -1.15 7.57
N GLN A 111 23.62 -0.81 8.81
CA GLN A 111 24.79 -1.39 9.48
C GLN A 111 24.55 -2.86 9.83
N GLN A 112 23.41 -3.22 10.38
CA GLN A 112 23.07 -4.61 10.72
C GLN A 112 23.00 -5.49 9.45
N LEU A 113 22.42 -4.95 8.39
CA LEU A 113 22.36 -5.62 7.08
C LEU A 113 23.75 -5.84 6.49
N TRP A 114 24.63 -4.86 6.63
CA TRP A 114 26.03 -4.93 6.20
C TRP A 114 26.80 -5.99 6.99
N ASP A 115 26.66 -6.01 8.31
CA ASP A 115 27.35 -6.95 9.18
C ASP A 115 26.86 -8.39 8.91
N PHE A 116 25.57 -8.57 8.65
CA PHE A 116 25.03 -9.86 8.25
C PHE A 116 25.56 -10.31 6.88
N ALA A 117 25.68 -9.40 5.91
CA ALA A 117 26.27 -9.72 4.62
C ALA A 117 27.75 -10.15 4.76
N ILE A 118 28.52 -9.51 5.64
CA ILE A 118 29.90 -9.91 5.98
C ILE A 118 29.88 -11.35 6.54
N ARG A 119 29.02 -11.65 7.51
CA ARG A 119 28.89 -12.99 8.07
C ARG A 119 28.57 -14.04 7.00
N LEU A 120 27.66 -13.75 6.08
CA LEU A 120 27.34 -14.68 4.99
C LEU A 120 28.55 -14.95 4.07
N ILE A 121 29.41 -13.96 3.84
CA ILE A 121 30.65 -14.16 3.08
C ILE A 121 31.61 -15.06 3.87
N GLU A 122 31.82 -14.79 5.16
CA GLU A 122 32.68 -15.56 6.06
C GLU A 122 32.22 -17.03 6.19
N GLU A 123 30.92 -17.28 6.17
CA GLU A 123 30.33 -18.62 6.16
C GLU A 123 30.33 -19.28 4.76
N GLY A 124 30.84 -18.60 3.73
CA GLY A 124 30.82 -19.11 2.35
C GLY A 124 29.43 -19.16 1.71
N LYS A 125 28.43 -18.47 2.30
CA LYS A 125 27.06 -18.36 1.81
C LYS A 125 26.83 -17.16 0.87
N ALA A 126 27.84 -16.33 0.65
CA ALA A 126 27.80 -15.25 -0.32
C ALA A 126 29.16 -15.05 -1.00
N TYR A 127 29.16 -14.47 -2.20
CA TYR A 127 30.35 -14.21 -3.00
C TYR A 127 30.20 -12.95 -3.87
N ILE A 128 31.32 -12.32 -4.20
CA ILE A 128 31.35 -11.22 -5.16
C ILE A 128 31.39 -11.74 -6.58
N ASP A 129 30.47 -11.20 -7.40
CA ASP A 129 30.33 -11.50 -8.82
C ASP A 129 30.62 -10.24 -9.63
N GLU A 130 31.58 -10.30 -10.56
CA GLU A 130 31.98 -9.19 -11.45
C GLU A 130 31.33 -9.29 -12.84
N GLN A 131 30.31 -10.14 -12.98
CA GLN A 131 29.55 -10.23 -14.21
C GLN A 131 28.56 -9.06 -14.35
N THR A 132 28.29 -8.68 -15.61
CA THR A 132 27.26 -7.68 -15.88
C THR A 132 25.85 -8.20 -15.57
N SER A 133 24.91 -7.29 -15.43
CA SER A 133 23.49 -7.65 -15.20
C SER A 133 22.95 -8.56 -16.31
N GLU A 134 23.37 -8.34 -17.57
CA GLU A 134 22.97 -9.14 -18.72
C GLU A 134 23.54 -10.57 -18.64
N GLN A 135 24.81 -10.69 -18.26
CA GLN A 135 25.46 -12.00 -18.06
C GLN A 135 24.77 -12.80 -16.94
N ILE A 136 24.52 -12.14 -15.81
CA ILE A 136 23.80 -12.76 -14.69
C ILE A 136 22.38 -13.19 -15.11
N ALA A 137 21.66 -12.34 -15.85
CA ALA A 137 20.31 -12.66 -16.33
C ALA A 137 20.31 -13.86 -17.27
N GLN A 138 21.27 -13.93 -18.21
CA GLN A 138 21.42 -15.06 -19.14
C GLN A 138 21.75 -16.37 -18.42
N GLN A 139 22.61 -16.32 -17.40
CA GLN A 139 23.01 -17.48 -16.61
C GLN A 139 21.91 -18.02 -15.70
N LYS A 140 20.92 -17.18 -15.33
CA LYS A 140 19.80 -17.66 -14.51
C LYS A 140 18.98 -18.78 -15.16
N GLY A 141 19.03 -18.92 -16.49
CA GLY A 141 18.26 -19.91 -17.23
C GLY A 141 16.77 -19.56 -17.29
N THR A 142 15.93 -20.60 -17.31
CA THR A 142 14.46 -20.45 -17.32
C THR A 142 13.83 -21.29 -16.21
N PRO A 143 12.53 -21.13 -15.91
CA PRO A 143 11.89 -21.99 -14.91
C PRO A 143 12.01 -23.51 -15.18
N THR A 144 12.17 -23.91 -16.44
CA THR A 144 12.30 -25.30 -16.88
C THR A 144 13.73 -25.73 -17.19
N GLN A 145 14.68 -24.79 -17.21
CA GLN A 145 16.10 -25.06 -17.45
C GLN A 145 16.92 -24.50 -16.30
N PRO A 146 17.79 -25.31 -15.67
CA PRO A 146 18.65 -24.83 -14.60
C PRO A 146 19.56 -23.70 -15.07
N GLY A 147 19.98 -22.86 -14.12
CA GLY A 147 20.97 -21.84 -14.36
C GLY A 147 22.39 -22.42 -14.42
N ILE A 148 23.31 -21.59 -14.87
CA ILE A 148 24.74 -21.88 -14.93
C ILE A 148 25.44 -21.12 -13.79
N GLU A 149 26.30 -21.82 -13.05
CA GLU A 149 27.09 -21.19 -11.99
C GLU A 149 28.00 -20.08 -12.53
N SER A 150 28.10 -18.99 -11.78
CA SER A 150 29.05 -17.93 -12.07
C SER A 150 30.50 -18.44 -11.96
N PRO A 151 31.43 -17.99 -12.81
CA PRO A 151 32.86 -18.31 -12.65
C PRO A 151 33.42 -17.79 -11.32
N TYR A 152 32.77 -16.81 -10.68
CA TYR A 152 33.15 -16.24 -9.40
C TYR A 152 32.52 -16.92 -8.18
N ARG A 153 31.62 -17.90 -8.39
CA ARG A 153 30.85 -18.56 -7.31
C ARG A 153 31.73 -19.21 -6.24
N ASN A 154 32.91 -19.66 -6.62
CA ASN A 154 33.84 -20.33 -5.73
C ASN A 154 35.10 -19.45 -5.45
N ARG A 155 34.95 -18.11 -5.56
CA ARG A 155 35.99 -17.17 -5.17
C ARG A 155 36.38 -17.35 -3.71
N PRO A 156 37.69 -17.22 -3.34
CA PRO A 156 38.12 -17.28 -1.95
C PRO A 156 37.37 -16.30 -1.06
N ILE A 157 37.05 -16.72 0.17
CA ILE A 157 36.30 -15.92 1.14
C ILE A 157 36.98 -14.59 1.40
N GLU A 158 38.30 -14.59 1.62
CA GLU A 158 39.10 -13.40 1.91
C GLU A 158 39.05 -12.37 0.75
N GLU A 159 39.05 -12.87 -0.48
CA GLU A 159 38.95 -12.02 -1.68
C GLU A 159 37.55 -11.40 -1.79
N SER A 160 36.47 -12.21 -1.61
CA SER A 160 35.10 -11.72 -1.61
C SER A 160 34.89 -10.69 -0.51
N LEU A 161 35.44 -10.92 0.68
CA LEU A 161 35.32 -9.99 1.81
C LEU A 161 36.05 -8.66 1.53
N ALA A 162 37.26 -8.72 0.97
CA ALA A 162 38.00 -7.51 0.60
C ALA A 162 37.28 -6.68 -0.47
N LEU A 163 36.75 -7.36 -1.50
CA LEU A 163 35.98 -6.70 -2.57
C LEU A 163 34.66 -6.13 -2.06
N PHE A 164 33.94 -6.84 -1.19
CA PHE A 164 32.69 -6.32 -0.59
C PHE A 164 32.95 -5.04 0.21
N LYS A 165 33.97 -5.02 1.05
CA LYS A 165 34.35 -3.81 1.78
C LYS A 165 34.70 -2.67 0.81
N LYS A 166 35.37 -2.99 -0.30
CA LYS A 166 35.73 -2.01 -1.33
C LYS A 166 34.51 -1.45 -2.06
N MET A 167 33.40 -2.20 -2.21
CA MET A 167 32.16 -1.69 -2.78
C MET A 167 31.63 -0.45 -2.05
N ASN A 168 31.92 -0.28 -0.76
CA ASN A 168 31.45 0.86 0.03
C ASN A 168 32.43 2.06 0.06
N THR A 169 33.60 1.98 -0.57
CA THR A 169 34.58 3.06 -0.55
C THR A 169 34.34 4.19 -1.57
N GLY A 170 33.49 3.90 -2.58
CA GLY A 170 33.26 4.80 -3.73
C GLY A 170 34.27 4.61 -4.87
N GLU A 171 35.22 3.68 -4.76
CA GLU A 171 36.18 3.36 -5.82
C GLU A 171 35.60 2.45 -6.92
N ILE A 172 34.50 1.76 -6.59
CA ILE A 172 33.86 0.79 -7.50
C ILE A 172 32.75 1.49 -8.30
N ALA A 173 32.81 1.35 -9.61
CA ALA A 173 31.76 1.87 -10.50
C ALA A 173 30.46 1.06 -10.34
N GLU A 174 29.31 1.72 -10.57
CA GLU A 174 28.02 1.04 -10.64
C GLU A 174 28.04 -0.06 -11.71
N GLY A 175 27.50 -1.23 -11.37
CA GLY A 175 27.44 -2.37 -12.26
C GLY A 175 28.77 -3.15 -12.44
N ALA A 176 29.88 -2.70 -11.83
CA ALA A 176 31.16 -3.39 -11.94
C ALA A 176 31.19 -4.71 -11.16
N MET A 177 30.51 -4.76 -10.04
CA MET A 177 30.35 -5.98 -9.23
C MET A 177 29.13 -5.91 -8.35
N VAL A 178 28.66 -7.08 -7.91
CA VAL A 178 27.54 -7.27 -6.98
C VAL A 178 27.91 -8.34 -5.96
N LEU A 179 27.25 -8.32 -4.79
CA LEU A 179 27.27 -9.43 -3.85
C LEU A 179 26.09 -10.35 -4.14
N ARG A 180 26.31 -11.63 -4.29
CA ARG A 180 25.28 -12.64 -4.51
C ARG A 180 25.24 -13.63 -3.36
N ALA A 181 24.04 -14.03 -2.94
CA ALA A 181 23.86 -15.18 -2.06
C ALA A 181 24.17 -16.46 -2.82
N LYS A 182 24.84 -17.42 -2.19
CA LYS A 182 25.21 -18.73 -2.75
C LYS A 182 24.17 -19.76 -2.32
N ILE A 183 23.18 -20.02 -3.18
CA ILE A 183 22.05 -20.90 -2.84
C ILE A 183 22.02 -22.11 -3.79
N ASP A 184 21.23 -22.04 -4.88
CA ASP A 184 21.04 -23.19 -5.78
C ASP A 184 20.67 -22.71 -7.19
N MET A 185 21.59 -22.84 -8.13
CA MET A 185 21.39 -22.43 -9.53
C MET A 185 20.46 -23.38 -10.30
N ALA A 186 20.10 -24.55 -9.76
CA ALA A 186 19.16 -25.48 -10.36
C ALA A 186 17.73 -25.34 -9.81
N ASN A 187 17.51 -24.49 -8.81
CA ASN A 187 16.22 -24.35 -8.16
C ASN A 187 15.12 -23.92 -9.16
N PRO A 188 13.93 -24.57 -9.16
CA PRO A 188 12.82 -24.16 -10.02
C PRO A 188 12.34 -22.72 -9.74
N ASN A 189 12.44 -22.26 -8.48
CA ASN A 189 12.22 -20.86 -8.14
C ASN A 189 13.45 -20.03 -8.52
N MET A 190 13.32 -19.21 -9.55
CA MET A 190 14.44 -18.40 -10.07
C MET A 190 14.97 -17.36 -9.07
N HIS A 191 14.21 -17.00 -8.02
CA HIS A 191 14.68 -16.13 -6.93
C HIS A 191 15.74 -16.81 -6.05
N PHE A 192 15.81 -18.14 -6.04
CA PHE A 192 16.83 -18.94 -5.34
C PHE A 192 18.13 -19.12 -6.14
N ARG A 193 18.15 -18.71 -7.40
CA ARG A 193 19.33 -18.89 -8.26
C ARG A 193 20.36 -17.77 -8.03
N ASP A 194 21.07 -17.91 -6.92
CA ASP A 194 22.11 -17.00 -6.44
C ASP A 194 21.69 -15.50 -6.63
N PRO A 195 20.69 -15.02 -5.87
CA PRO A 195 20.18 -13.67 -6.02
C PRO A 195 21.24 -12.62 -5.64
N ILE A 196 21.16 -11.46 -6.28
CA ILE A 196 21.93 -10.29 -5.88
C ILE A 196 21.35 -9.79 -4.56
N ILE A 197 22.22 -9.59 -3.56
CA ILE A 197 21.85 -9.08 -2.24
C ILE A 197 22.42 -7.69 -1.94
N TYR A 198 23.52 -7.27 -2.61
CA TYR A 198 24.05 -5.91 -2.57
C TYR A 198 24.52 -5.45 -3.95
N ARG A 199 24.34 -4.15 -4.21
CA ARG A 199 24.82 -3.45 -5.41
C ARG A 199 25.47 -2.11 -5.05
N VAL A 200 26.31 -1.58 -5.94
CA VAL A 200 26.87 -0.23 -5.83
C VAL A 200 25.91 0.79 -6.47
N VAL A 201 25.62 1.88 -5.74
CA VAL A 201 24.87 3.03 -6.24
C VAL A 201 25.62 4.31 -5.81
N ASN A 202 26.12 5.08 -6.77
CA ASN A 202 26.88 6.30 -6.52
C ASN A 202 25.98 7.54 -6.43
N HIS A 203 24.95 7.48 -5.61
CA HIS A 203 24.02 8.56 -5.36
C HIS A 203 23.91 8.83 -3.85
N PRO A 204 23.88 10.10 -3.40
CA PRO A 204 23.63 10.39 -1.99
C PRO A 204 22.26 9.89 -1.57
N HIS A 205 22.21 9.26 -0.41
CA HIS A 205 20.95 8.81 0.19
C HIS A 205 20.29 9.96 0.97
N HIS A 206 18.97 10.10 0.92
CA HIS A 206 18.24 11.24 1.52
C HIS A 206 18.47 11.35 3.06
N ARG A 207 18.69 10.25 3.76
CA ARG A 207 18.95 10.24 5.22
C ARG A 207 20.42 10.02 5.59
N THR A 208 21.09 9.09 4.95
CA THR A 208 22.46 8.70 5.31
C THR A 208 23.55 9.43 4.50
N GLY A 209 23.14 10.29 3.56
CA GLY A 209 24.05 11.07 2.74
C GLY A 209 25.01 10.21 1.92
N THR A 210 26.31 10.42 2.09
CA THR A 210 27.36 9.71 1.35
C THR A 210 28.01 8.57 2.12
N THR A 211 27.47 8.19 3.27
CA THR A 211 28.01 7.14 4.15
C THR A 211 28.06 5.79 3.46
N TRP A 212 27.04 5.48 2.68
CA TRP A 212 26.93 4.22 1.96
C TRP A 212 27.10 4.42 0.46
N LYS A 213 27.73 3.44 -0.19
CA LYS A 213 27.86 3.28 -1.63
C LYS A 213 27.37 1.91 -2.09
N ALA A 214 27.44 0.92 -1.20
CA ALA A 214 26.84 -0.39 -1.40
C ALA A 214 25.49 -0.43 -0.67
N TYR A 215 24.45 -0.79 -1.40
CA TYR A 215 23.07 -0.81 -0.91
C TYR A 215 22.47 -2.20 -0.99
N PRO A 216 21.73 -2.63 0.05
CA PRO A 216 21.07 -3.93 0.02
C PRO A 216 19.95 -3.96 -1.00
N MET A 217 19.68 -5.13 -1.55
CA MET A 217 18.50 -5.38 -2.38
C MET A 217 17.28 -5.63 -1.48
N TYR A 218 16.08 -5.34 -2.02
CA TYR A 218 14.82 -5.52 -1.33
C TYR A 218 14.67 -6.89 -0.66
N ASP A 219 14.86 -7.98 -1.41
CA ASP A 219 14.68 -9.34 -0.89
C ASP A 219 15.62 -9.66 0.28
N PHE A 220 16.77 -9.03 0.33
CA PHE A 220 17.72 -9.19 1.45
C PHE A 220 17.32 -8.35 2.66
N ALA A 221 16.92 -7.10 2.46
CA ALA A 221 16.64 -6.15 3.55
C ALA A 221 15.29 -6.39 4.22
N HIS A 222 14.26 -6.74 3.44
CA HIS A 222 12.87 -6.72 3.87
C HIS A 222 12.56 -7.64 5.06
N GLY A 223 12.91 -8.93 4.96
CA GLY A 223 12.66 -9.90 6.04
C GLY A 223 13.45 -9.60 7.30
N GLN A 224 14.68 -9.11 7.16
CA GLN A 224 15.53 -8.75 8.30
C GLN A 224 14.99 -7.50 9.02
N SER A 225 14.51 -6.50 8.28
CA SER A 225 13.86 -5.33 8.85
C SER A 225 12.61 -5.73 9.64
N ASP A 226 11.77 -6.63 9.09
CA ASP A 226 10.63 -7.21 9.82
C ASP A 226 11.06 -7.88 11.12
N PHE A 227 12.16 -8.63 11.08
CA PHE A 227 12.71 -9.28 12.26
C PHE A 227 13.20 -8.28 13.32
N PHE A 228 13.98 -7.27 12.92
CA PHE A 228 14.51 -6.25 13.84
C PHE A 228 13.42 -5.42 14.50
N GLU A 229 12.34 -5.14 13.78
CA GLU A 229 11.19 -4.38 14.29
C GLU A 229 10.24 -5.22 15.15
N GLY A 230 10.40 -6.54 15.16
CA GLY A 230 9.51 -7.45 15.90
C GLY A 230 8.16 -7.65 15.22
N VAL A 231 8.08 -7.48 13.92
CA VAL A 231 6.88 -7.79 13.12
C VAL A 231 6.53 -9.27 13.29
N THR A 232 5.25 -9.56 13.48
CA THR A 232 4.75 -10.93 13.62
C THR A 232 4.09 -11.43 12.34
N HIS A 233 3.28 -10.58 11.73
CA HIS A 233 2.53 -10.88 10.50
C HIS A 233 2.93 -9.87 9.43
N SER A 234 3.71 -10.34 8.46
CA SER A 234 4.24 -9.60 7.33
C SER A 234 3.28 -9.77 6.16
N LEU A 235 2.44 -8.76 5.88
CA LEU A 235 1.42 -8.83 4.85
C LEU A 235 1.91 -8.14 3.57
N CYS A 236 1.71 -8.77 2.41
CA CYS A 236 2.12 -8.23 1.12
C CYS A 236 1.24 -8.75 -0.03
N THR A 237 1.44 -8.24 -1.24
CA THR A 237 0.64 -8.65 -2.39
C THR A 237 1.09 -9.99 -2.99
N LEU A 238 0.22 -10.66 -3.75
CA LEU A 238 0.45 -11.99 -4.34
C LEU A 238 1.70 -12.08 -5.23
N GLU A 239 2.18 -10.96 -5.75
CA GLU A 239 3.43 -10.93 -6.54
C GLU A 239 4.66 -11.38 -5.73
N PHE A 240 4.60 -11.30 -4.39
CA PHE A 240 5.66 -11.73 -3.47
C PHE A 240 5.59 -13.20 -3.05
N VAL A 241 4.61 -13.98 -3.51
CA VAL A 241 4.52 -15.43 -3.20
C VAL A 241 5.81 -16.16 -3.56
N VAL A 242 6.40 -15.84 -4.71
CA VAL A 242 7.66 -16.46 -5.18
C VAL A 242 8.89 -15.95 -4.43
N HIS A 243 8.79 -14.82 -3.73
CA HIS A 243 9.85 -14.24 -2.89
C HIS A 243 9.82 -14.79 -1.46
N ARG A 244 8.66 -15.24 -0.95
CA ARG A 244 8.51 -15.74 0.43
C ARG A 244 9.52 -16.82 0.83
N PRO A 245 9.84 -17.83 0.00
CA PRO A 245 10.87 -18.80 0.39
C PRO A 245 12.24 -18.16 0.61
N LEU A 246 12.58 -17.11 -0.14
CA LEU A 246 13.83 -16.37 0.05
C LEU A 246 13.81 -15.52 1.33
N TYR A 247 12.67 -14.88 1.61
CA TYR A 247 12.39 -14.19 2.87
C TYR A 247 12.62 -15.12 4.08
N ASP A 248 12.02 -16.31 4.05
CA ASP A 248 12.18 -17.31 5.11
C ASP A 248 13.64 -17.77 5.26
N LEU A 249 14.35 -18.01 4.14
CA LEU A 249 15.74 -18.44 4.16
C LEU A 249 16.67 -17.41 4.81
N PHE A 250 16.52 -16.11 4.48
CA PHE A 250 17.37 -15.08 5.07
C PHE A 250 17.10 -14.90 6.57
N ILE A 251 15.87 -15.06 7.02
CA ILE A 251 15.56 -15.06 8.46
C ILE A 251 16.17 -16.27 9.14
N ASP A 252 16.09 -17.47 8.55
CA ASP A 252 16.70 -18.68 9.10
C ASP A 252 18.22 -18.53 9.20
N TRP A 253 18.87 -18.00 8.17
CA TRP A 253 20.30 -17.72 8.20
C TRP A 253 20.68 -16.64 9.20
N LEU A 254 19.85 -15.61 9.37
CA LEU A 254 20.07 -14.57 10.37
C LEU A 254 20.05 -15.13 11.79
N LYS A 255 19.15 -16.07 12.08
CA LYS A 255 18.98 -16.70 13.39
C LYS A 255 19.98 -17.85 13.64
N GLU A 256 20.64 -18.37 12.62
CA GLU A 256 21.55 -19.51 12.73
C GLU A 256 22.75 -19.17 13.61
N GLY A 257 22.95 -19.95 14.67
CA GLY A 257 24.06 -19.78 15.59
C GLY A 257 23.95 -18.61 16.58
N GLU A 258 22.86 -17.90 16.58
CA GLU A 258 22.60 -16.80 17.50
C GLU A 258 21.39 -17.09 18.40
N ASP A 259 21.49 -16.70 19.68
CA ASP A 259 20.39 -16.75 20.65
C ASP A 259 19.46 -15.53 20.41
N LEU A 260 18.89 -15.49 19.22
CA LEU A 260 17.91 -14.46 18.87
C LEU A 260 16.54 -14.88 19.43
N ASN A 261 15.74 -13.86 19.81
CA ASN A 261 14.40 -14.08 20.35
C ASN A 261 13.55 -15.01 19.49
N ASP A 262 12.50 -15.62 20.06
CA ASP A 262 11.61 -16.56 19.37
C ASP A 262 10.77 -15.90 18.25
N ASN A 263 10.88 -14.58 18.09
CA ASN A 263 10.15 -13.86 17.05
C ASN A 263 10.58 -14.33 15.66
N ARG A 264 9.62 -14.82 14.89
CA ARG A 264 9.81 -15.19 13.50
C ARG A 264 8.67 -14.61 12.69
N PRO A 265 8.90 -13.47 12.03
CA PRO A 265 7.87 -12.87 11.20
C PRO A 265 7.42 -13.86 10.11
N ARG A 266 6.13 -13.90 9.84
CA ARG A 266 5.53 -14.76 8.82
C ARG A 266 4.95 -13.92 7.70
N GLN A 267 5.45 -14.12 6.49
CA GLN A 267 4.90 -13.47 5.30
C GLN A 267 3.61 -14.18 4.85
N THR A 268 2.58 -13.38 4.58
CA THR A 268 1.29 -13.83 4.05
C THR A 268 0.86 -12.90 2.93
N GLU A 269 0.44 -13.46 1.80
CA GLU A 269 0.15 -12.69 0.59
C GLU A 269 -1.34 -12.63 0.32
N PHE A 270 -1.79 -11.47 -0.18
CA PHE A 270 -3.16 -11.18 -0.58
C PHE A 270 -3.24 -10.54 -1.98
N ASN A 271 -4.41 -10.59 -2.59
CA ASN A 271 -4.63 -10.02 -3.91
C ASN A 271 -4.53 -8.49 -3.91
N LYS A 272 -3.80 -7.95 -4.88
CA LYS A 272 -3.79 -6.50 -5.12
C LYS A 272 -5.17 -6.01 -5.58
N LEU A 273 -5.41 -4.71 -5.41
CA LEU A 273 -6.60 -4.09 -5.97
C LEU A 273 -6.39 -3.87 -7.47
N ASN A 274 -7.24 -4.51 -8.27
CA ASN A 274 -7.42 -4.17 -9.68
C ASN A 274 -8.81 -3.55 -9.82
N LEU A 275 -8.89 -2.35 -10.39
CA LEU A 275 -10.11 -1.56 -10.51
C LEU A 275 -10.35 -1.25 -11.98
N SER A 276 -11.59 -1.50 -12.47
CA SER A 276 -11.95 -1.21 -13.87
C SER A 276 -11.80 0.30 -14.15
N TYR A 277 -11.45 0.64 -15.39
CA TYR A 277 -11.27 2.01 -15.87
C TYR A 277 -10.26 2.85 -15.08
N THR A 278 -9.35 2.22 -14.31
CA THR A 278 -8.44 2.93 -13.41
C THR A 278 -6.99 2.57 -13.69
N LEU A 279 -6.19 3.57 -13.99
CA LEU A 279 -4.75 3.43 -14.21
C LEU A 279 -4.01 3.51 -12.88
N MET A 280 -3.43 2.40 -12.39
CA MET A 280 -2.69 2.35 -11.12
C MET A 280 -1.18 2.18 -11.29
N SER A 281 -0.67 2.25 -12.52
CA SER A 281 0.77 2.20 -12.77
C SER A 281 1.46 3.48 -12.31
N LYS A 282 2.30 3.41 -11.29
CA LYS A 282 3.07 4.54 -10.76
C LYS A 282 3.86 5.28 -11.85
N ARG A 283 4.48 4.53 -12.76
CA ARG A 283 5.21 5.09 -13.91
C ARG A 283 4.29 5.95 -14.81
N ASN A 284 3.12 5.44 -15.13
CA ASN A 284 2.18 6.14 -16.00
C ASN A 284 1.57 7.36 -15.29
N LEU A 285 1.25 7.25 -13.99
CA LEU A 285 0.78 8.39 -13.20
C LEU A 285 1.83 9.51 -13.13
N LEU A 286 3.09 9.15 -12.93
CA LEU A 286 4.21 10.10 -12.97
C LEU A 286 4.33 10.80 -14.34
N THR A 287 4.11 10.08 -15.44
CA THR A 287 4.08 10.66 -16.79
C THR A 287 2.99 11.72 -16.93
N LEU A 288 1.76 11.41 -16.45
CA LEU A 288 0.66 12.37 -16.49
C LEU A 288 0.99 13.68 -15.78
N VAL A 289 1.66 13.60 -14.63
CA VAL A 289 2.08 14.80 -13.87
C VAL A 289 3.22 15.52 -14.57
N LYS A 290 4.27 14.81 -15.02
CA LYS A 290 5.45 15.42 -15.66
C LYS A 290 5.13 16.10 -16.99
N GLU A 291 4.21 15.55 -17.77
CA GLU A 291 3.78 16.10 -19.05
C GLU A 291 2.66 17.14 -18.89
N ASN A 292 2.30 17.52 -17.66
CA ASN A 292 1.24 18.48 -17.35
C ASN A 292 -0.14 18.13 -17.96
N LEU A 293 -0.44 16.83 -18.10
CA LEU A 293 -1.74 16.34 -18.54
C LEU A 293 -2.78 16.39 -17.41
N VAL A 294 -2.32 16.51 -16.19
CA VAL A 294 -3.08 16.74 -14.97
C VAL A 294 -2.43 17.87 -14.16
N ASN A 295 -3.18 18.49 -13.24
CA ASN A 295 -2.70 19.64 -12.46
C ASN A 295 -1.76 19.29 -11.29
N GLY A 296 -1.48 17.99 -11.07
CA GLY A 296 -0.64 17.49 -10.01
C GLY A 296 -1.12 16.13 -9.53
N TRP A 297 -0.50 15.63 -8.46
CA TRP A 297 -0.83 14.33 -7.88
C TRP A 297 -2.22 14.30 -7.22
N ASP A 298 -2.71 15.43 -6.77
CA ASP A 298 -4.03 15.61 -6.15
C ASP A 298 -5.14 15.97 -7.15
N ASP A 299 -4.87 15.93 -8.45
CA ASP A 299 -5.89 16.16 -9.47
C ASP A 299 -7.07 15.19 -9.28
N PRO A 300 -8.35 15.67 -9.26
CA PRO A 300 -9.51 14.80 -9.03
C PRO A 300 -9.68 13.66 -10.05
N ARG A 301 -8.98 13.73 -11.19
CA ARG A 301 -8.95 12.66 -12.20
C ARG A 301 -7.94 11.55 -11.87
N MET A 302 -7.02 11.81 -10.93
CA MET A 302 -5.99 10.85 -10.52
C MET A 302 -6.56 9.85 -9.51
N PRO A 303 -6.17 8.56 -9.59
CA PRO A 303 -6.58 7.54 -8.64
C PRO A 303 -5.71 7.52 -7.36
N THR A 304 -5.04 8.61 -7.07
CA THR A 304 -4.29 8.83 -5.83
C THR A 304 -5.23 9.05 -4.66
N ILE A 305 -4.79 8.73 -3.45
CA ILE A 305 -5.60 8.94 -2.24
C ILE A 305 -5.90 10.44 -2.09
N CYS A 306 -4.89 11.31 -2.27
CA CYS A 306 -5.08 12.77 -2.25
C CYS A 306 -6.00 13.26 -3.38
N GLY A 307 -5.99 12.62 -4.55
CA GLY A 307 -6.92 12.92 -5.66
C GLY A 307 -8.37 12.58 -5.30
N PHE A 308 -8.62 11.41 -4.70
CA PHE A 308 -9.94 11.02 -4.20
C PHE A 308 -10.41 11.95 -3.07
N ARG A 309 -9.53 12.31 -2.14
CA ARG A 309 -9.81 13.30 -1.08
C ARG A 309 -10.25 14.62 -1.68
N ARG A 310 -9.53 15.17 -2.65
CA ARG A 310 -9.89 16.41 -3.33
C ARG A 310 -11.18 16.29 -4.14
N ARG A 311 -11.48 15.12 -4.68
CA ARG A 311 -12.73 14.83 -5.38
C ARG A 311 -13.95 14.78 -4.44
N GLY A 312 -13.73 14.73 -3.12
CA GLY A 312 -14.79 14.69 -2.11
C GLY A 312 -15.15 13.28 -1.61
N TYR A 313 -14.33 12.28 -1.91
CA TYR A 313 -14.50 10.95 -1.33
C TYR A 313 -14.11 10.99 0.15
N SER A 314 -14.84 10.26 0.97
CA SER A 314 -14.56 10.15 2.39
C SER A 314 -13.65 8.94 2.69
N PRO A 315 -12.85 9.00 3.75
CA PRO A 315 -12.05 7.85 4.18
C PRO A 315 -12.93 6.65 4.53
N GLU A 316 -14.10 6.87 5.14
CA GLU A 316 -15.08 5.84 5.49
C GLU A 316 -15.59 5.12 4.25
N SER A 317 -15.89 5.85 3.18
CA SER A 317 -16.34 5.25 1.91
C SER A 317 -15.28 4.36 1.27
N ILE A 318 -14.01 4.76 1.33
CA ILE A 318 -12.88 3.96 0.82
C ILE A 318 -12.73 2.69 1.66
N ARG A 319 -12.73 2.80 3.00
CA ARG A 319 -12.67 1.63 3.89
C ARG A 319 -13.83 0.68 3.67
N LYS A 320 -15.05 1.21 3.56
CA LYS A 320 -16.27 0.43 3.26
C LYS A 320 -16.17 -0.30 1.92
N PHE A 321 -15.63 0.34 0.88
CA PHE A 321 -15.39 -0.30 -0.39
C PHE A 321 -14.41 -1.46 -0.26
N ILE A 322 -13.29 -1.25 0.46
CA ILE A 322 -12.27 -2.28 0.67
C ILE A 322 -12.82 -3.46 1.47
N ASP A 323 -13.62 -3.21 2.50
CA ASP A 323 -14.31 -4.26 3.27
C ASP A 323 -15.27 -5.08 2.37
N LYS A 324 -15.98 -4.43 1.45
CA LYS A 324 -16.90 -5.10 0.51
C LYS A 324 -16.17 -6.02 -0.48
N ILE A 325 -15.05 -5.60 -1.03
CA ILE A 325 -14.28 -6.42 -1.99
C ILE A 325 -13.46 -7.51 -1.30
N GLY A 326 -13.09 -7.31 -0.03
CA GLY A 326 -12.36 -8.26 0.80
C GLY A 326 -10.98 -8.63 0.30
N TYR A 327 -10.42 -9.70 0.87
CA TYR A 327 -9.08 -10.20 0.59
C TYR A 327 -9.14 -11.66 0.14
N THR A 328 -8.43 -11.99 -0.92
CA THR A 328 -8.40 -13.34 -1.53
C THR A 328 -7.00 -13.76 -1.88
N THR A 329 -6.81 -15.04 -2.18
CA THR A 329 -5.55 -15.63 -2.65
C THR A 329 -5.44 -15.69 -4.18
N TYR A 330 -6.32 -14.99 -4.89
CA TYR A 330 -6.31 -14.87 -6.35
C TYR A 330 -6.67 -13.43 -6.77
N ASP A 331 -6.14 -13.01 -7.90
CA ASP A 331 -6.44 -11.68 -8.46
C ASP A 331 -7.86 -11.63 -9.01
N ALA A 332 -8.53 -10.51 -8.75
CA ALA A 332 -9.87 -10.21 -9.25
C ALA A 332 -9.90 -8.77 -9.77
N LEU A 333 -10.67 -8.53 -10.82
CA LEU A 333 -11.02 -7.19 -11.27
C LEU A 333 -12.30 -6.73 -10.55
N ASN A 334 -12.22 -5.59 -9.89
CA ASN A 334 -13.36 -4.97 -9.22
C ASN A 334 -13.91 -3.83 -10.09
N GLU A 335 -15.23 -3.72 -10.17
CA GLU A 335 -15.86 -2.65 -10.91
C GLU A 335 -15.77 -1.31 -10.16
N PHE A 336 -15.43 -0.24 -10.88
CA PHE A 336 -15.38 1.11 -10.31
C PHE A 336 -16.70 1.55 -9.69
N ALA A 337 -17.82 1.08 -10.25
CA ALA A 337 -19.17 1.32 -9.73
C ALA A 337 -19.37 0.84 -8.27
N LEU A 338 -18.60 -0.17 -7.81
CA LEU A 338 -18.65 -0.61 -6.40
C LEU A 338 -18.05 0.45 -5.47
N LEU A 339 -16.97 1.12 -5.89
CA LEU A 339 -16.40 2.24 -5.15
C LEU A 339 -17.39 3.41 -5.11
N GLU A 340 -17.99 3.77 -6.25
CA GLU A 340 -19.00 4.83 -6.31
C GLU A 340 -20.24 4.51 -5.45
N SER A 341 -20.65 3.25 -5.41
CA SER A 341 -21.75 2.79 -4.53
C SER A 341 -21.42 2.99 -3.04
N ALA A 342 -20.18 2.66 -2.64
CA ALA A 342 -19.74 2.86 -1.26
C ALA A 342 -19.68 4.37 -0.88
N VAL A 343 -19.25 5.22 -1.80
CA VAL A 343 -19.25 6.68 -1.62
C VAL A 343 -20.70 7.20 -1.48
N ARG A 344 -21.61 6.75 -2.37
CA ARG A 344 -23.02 7.17 -2.32
C ARG A 344 -23.68 6.73 -1.01
N GLU A 345 -23.46 5.52 -0.56
CA GLU A 345 -23.97 5.03 0.71
C GLU A 345 -23.50 5.87 1.91
N ASP A 346 -22.21 6.21 1.94
CA ASP A 346 -21.63 7.01 3.02
C ASP A 346 -22.17 8.46 3.01
N LEU A 347 -22.18 9.08 1.85
CA LEU A 347 -22.64 10.47 1.70
C LEU A 347 -24.16 10.57 1.94
N ASN A 348 -24.96 9.61 1.51
CA ASN A 348 -26.40 9.62 1.78
C ASN A 348 -26.69 9.61 3.30
N ALA A 349 -25.90 8.85 4.06
CA ALA A 349 -26.13 8.74 5.49
C ALA A 349 -25.79 10.02 6.27
N ARG A 350 -24.81 10.84 5.82
CA ARG A 350 -24.27 11.91 6.66
C ARG A 350 -24.03 13.27 6.00
N ALA A 351 -24.13 13.37 4.67
CA ALA A 351 -23.85 14.64 3.99
C ALA A 351 -25.05 15.58 4.09
N ILE A 352 -24.74 16.86 4.31
CA ILE A 352 -25.73 17.94 4.16
C ILE A 352 -26.11 18.03 2.70
N ARG A 353 -27.41 18.03 2.41
CA ARG A 353 -27.94 18.13 1.05
C ARG A 353 -28.20 19.58 0.70
N VAL A 354 -27.62 20.00 -0.40
CA VAL A 354 -27.80 21.34 -0.96
C VAL A 354 -28.19 21.21 -2.43
N SER A 355 -29.07 22.12 -2.88
CA SER A 355 -29.42 22.25 -4.29
C SER A 355 -28.46 23.24 -4.95
N ALA A 356 -27.95 22.89 -6.14
CA ALA A 356 -27.17 23.78 -6.97
C ALA A 356 -27.77 23.84 -8.37
N VAL A 357 -27.90 25.04 -8.92
CA VAL A 357 -28.37 25.29 -10.30
C VAL A 357 -27.14 25.69 -11.12
N ILE A 358 -26.68 24.82 -12.00
CA ILE A 358 -25.43 25.00 -12.76
C ILE A 358 -25.69 25.74 -14.07
N ASN A 359 -26.80 25.40 -14.78
CA ASN A 359 -27.21 26.04 -16.03
C ASN A 359 -28.57 26.72 -15.84
N PRO A 360 -28.61 27.90 -15.21
CA PRO A 360 -29.82 28.49 -14.68
C PRO A 360 -30.76 29.03 -15.76
N VAL A 361 -32.05 28.76 -15.58
CA VAL A 361 -33.15 29.41 -16.25
C VAL A 361 -33.97 30.16 -15.20
N LYS A 362 -34.27 31.43 -15.45
CA LYS A 362 -35.09 32.23 -14.54
C LYS A 362 -36.53 31.79 -14.65
N LEU A 363 -37.15 31.47 -13.52
CA LEU A 363 -38.57 31.15 -13.38
C LEU A 363 -39.28 32.33 -12.71
N ILE A 364 -40.32 32.85 -13.33
CA ILE A 364 -41.18 33.92 -12.79
C ILE A 364 -42.57 33.35 -12.52
N ILE A 365 -42.98 33.34 -11.24
CA ILE A 365 -44.30 32.89 -10.83
C ILE A 365 -45.26 34.11 -10.93
N THR A 366 -46.02 34.21 -12.00
CA THR A 366 -46.79 35.41 -12.35
C THR A 366 -47.93 35.76 -11.37
N ASN A 367 -48.45 34.74 -10.66
CA ASN A 367 -49.51 34.91 -9.65
C ASN A 367 -48.98 35.00 -8.21
N TYR A 368 -47.65 35.10 -8.02
CA TYR A 368 -47.05 35.30 -6.71
C TYR A 368 -46.87 36.80 -6.48
N PRO A 369 -47.22 37.36 -5.27
CA PRO A 369 -47.14 38.78 -4.99
C PRO A 369 -45.72 39.34 -5.17
N GLU A 370 -45.64 40.52 -5.79
CA GLU A 370 -44.38 41.19 -6.01
C GLU A 370 -43.79 41.70 -4.68
N GLY A 371 -42.50 41.41 -4.44
CA GLY A 371 -41.79 41.79 -3.21
C GLY A 371 -42.08 40.90 -1.99
N GLN A 372 -42.97 39.91 -2.10
CA GLN A 372 -43.17 38.93 -1.03
C GLN A 372 -42.04 37.91 -1.02
N VAL A 373 -41.49 37.63 0.15
CA VAL A 373 -40.51 36.58 0.42
C VAL A 373 -41.04 35.72 1.56
N GLU A 374 -41.00 34.42 1.37
CA GLU A 374 -41.35 33.42 2.41
C GLU A 374 -40.10 32.66 2.79
N GLU A 375 -39.93 32.41 4.09
CA GLU A 375 -38.88 31.55 4.62
C GLU A 375 -39.41 30.11 4.69
N LEU A 376 -38.76 29.20 3.97
CA LEU A 376 -39.08 27.78 3.97
C LEU A 376 -38.01 27.02 4.69
N GLU A 377 -38.41 26.04 5.46
CA GLU A 377 -37.49 25.14 6.13
C GLU A 377 -37.07 23.99 5.18
N ALA A 378 -35.76 23.83 4.97
CA ALA A 378 -35.17 22.75 4.21
C ALA A 378 -34.37 21.80 5.15
N ILE A 379 -34.71 20.54 5.14
CA ILE A 379 -34.02 19.51 5.96
C ILE A 379 -32.64 19.27 5.40
N ASN A 380 -31.62 19.35 6.26
CA ASN A 380 -30.21 19.16 5.88
C ASN A 380 -29.93 17.74 5.41
N ASN A 381 -30.46 16.72 6.08
CA ASN A 381 -30.37 15.33 5.65
C ASN A 381 -31.60 14.54 6.13
N PRO A 382 -32.46 14.03 5.23
CA PRO A 382 -33.64 13.27 5.63
C PRO A 382 -33.34 11.90 6.26
N GLU A 383 -32.08 11.38 6.13
CA GLU A 383 -31.64 10.13 6.76
C GLU A 383 -31.02 10.37 8.14
N ASP A 384 -30.71 11.63 8.48
CA ASP A 384 -30.13 12.03 9.76
C ASP A 384 -30.97 13.16 10.40
N PRO A 385 -31.90 12.84 11.28
CA PRO A 385 -32.71 13.85 11.98
C PRO A 385 -31.93 14.84 12.83
N GLU A 386 -30.69 14.45 13.27
CA GLU A 386 -29.83 15.33 14.08
C GLU A 386 -29.08 16.37 13.24
N ALA A 387 -29.02 16.17 11.91
CA ALA A 387 -28.41 17.15 11.00
C ALA A 387 -29.16 18.48 10.96
N GLY A 388 -30.42 18.54 11.46
CA GLY A 388 -31.22 19.75 11.52
C GLY A 388 -31.72 20.24 10.16
N SER A 389 -32.01 21.52 10.08
CA SER A 389 -32.54 22.21 8.90
C SER A 389 -31.88 23.58 8.70
N HIS A 390 -32.09 24.12 7.53
CA HIS A 390 -31.73 25.53 7.21
C HIS A 390 -32.89 26.23 6.50
N THR A 391 -32.89 27.55 6.53
CA THR A 391 -33.91 28.38 5.90
C THR A 391 -33.50 28.70 4.46
N ILE A 392 -34.44 28.55 3.52
CA ILE A 392 -34.35 29.02 2.15
C ILE A 392 -35.42 30.05 1.87
N GLU A 393 -35.05 31.08 1.12
CA GLU A 393 -36.00 32.14 0.71
C GLU A 393 -36.74 31.71 -0.55
N PHE A 394 -38.08 31.81 -0.51
CA PHE A 394 -38.95 31.61 -1.66
C PHE A 394 -39.59 32.93 -2.06
N SER A 395 -39.51 33.28 -3.35
CA SER A 395 -40.04 34.53 -3.88
C SER A 395 -40.62 34.31 -5.28
N ARG A 396 -41.15 35.43 -5.85
CA ARG A 396 -41.68 35.44 -7.22
C ARG A 396 -40.66 35.01 -8.28
N GLU A 397 -39.37 35.34 -8.06
CA GLU A 397 -38.28 35.02 -8.96
C GLU A 397 -37.43 33.87 -8.39
N LEU A 398 -37.35 32.80 -9.12
CA LEU A 398 -36.57 31.60 -8.77
C LEU A 398 -35.65 31.22 -9.93
N TRP A 399 -34.78 30.25 -9.66
CA TRP A 399 -33.89 29.68 -10.66
C TRP A 399 -34.09 28.15 -10.70
N MET A 400 -34.16 27.60 -11.91
CA MET A 400 -34.25 26.18 -12.15
C MET A 400 -33.18 25.74 -13.13
N GLU A 401 -32.86 24.47 -13.16
CA GLU A 401 -31.94 23.91 -14.14
C GLU A 401 -32.58 23.92 -15.52
N ARG A 402 -31.81 24.27 -16.56
CA ARG A 402 -32.33 24.30 -17.94
C ARG A 402 -32.83 22.94 -18.40
N GLU A 403 -32.22 21.86 -17.94
CA GLU A 403 -32.63 20.50 -18.28
C GLU A 403 -33.99 20.10 -17.72
N ASP A 404 -34.46 20.80 -16.67
CA ASP A 404 -35.79 20.59 -16.07
C ASP A 404 -36.89 21.36 -16.83
N PHE A 405 -36.52 22.18 -17.83
CA PHE A 405 -37.46 22.95 -18.66
C PHE A 405 -37.57 22.35 -20.06
N MET A 406 -38.79 22.07 -20.48
CA MET A 406 -39.11 21.57 -21.82
C MET A 406 -40.14 22.49 -22.47
N GLU A 407 -39.78 23.14 -23.59
CA GLU A 407 -40.66 24.09 -24.30
C GLU A 407 -41.88 23.34 -24.92
N ASP A 408 -41.63 22.14 -25.47
CA ASP A 408 -42.66 21.24 -26.04
C ASP A 408 -42.76 19.98 -25.20
N ALA A 409 -43.36 20.05 -24.02
CA ALA A 409 -43.50 18.88 -23.15
C ALA A 409 -44.46 17.83 -23.75
N PRO A 410 -44.11 16.54 -23.79
CA PRO A 410 -45.04 15.49 -24.23
C PRO A 410 -46.24 15.42 -23.30
N ARG A 411 -47.45 15.29 -23.85
CA ARG A 411 -48.73 15.36 -23.16
C ARG A 411 -49.01 14.30 -22.06
N ASN A 412 -48.03 13.44 -21.78
CA ASN A 412 -48.19 12.27 -20.87
C ASN A 412 -47.10 12.25 -19.76
N ILE A 413 -46.75 13.35 -19.17
CA ILE A 413 -46.09 13.34 -17.85
C ILE A 413 -47.15 13.72 -16.83
N SER A 414 -47.95 12.72 -16.40
CA SER A 414 -48.73 12.80 -15.15
C SER A 414 -47.75 12.53 -14.03
N GLY A 415 -47.46 13.53 -13.20
CA GLY A 415 -46.58 13.50 -12.06
C GLY A 415 -47.00 12.55 -10.95
#